data_8ebfb7d468247c317628aa0552ebec34
#
_entry.id   8ebfb7d468247c317628aa0552ebec34
#
_cell.length_a   1.000
_cell.length_b   1.000
_cell.length_c   1.000
_cell.angle_alpha   90.00
_cell.angle_beta   90.00
_cell.angle_gamma   90.00
#
_symmetry.space_group_name_H-M   'P 1'
#
loop_
_entity.id
_entity.type
_entity.pdbx_description
1 polymer ?
#
loop_
_entity_poly.entity_id
_entity_poly.type
_entity_poly.pdbx_seq_one_letter_code
_entity_poly.pdbx_strand_id
1 'polypeptide(L)'
;MNETSKSRPMGNADKKNLELNQQELVEDLKNSLSTTIEDTSELLNNIITTIDESIMDENIRIESKAIITELRKDFSRTLNTAFGKISDSVDNDEDKQ
;
A
#
# COMPACT_ATOMS: atom_id res chain seq x y z
N MET A 1 26.65 22.29 -16.05
CA MET A 1 26.26 22.01 -15.93
C MET A 1 25.87 21.96 -15.40
N ASN A 2 25.65 22.10 -15.09
CA ASN A 2 25.26 21.81 -14.60
C ASN A 2 24.49 21.64 -14.10
N GLU A 3 23.93 21.83 -14.23
CA GLU A 3 23.06 21.54 -13.81
C GLU A 3 22.90 20.69 -13.14
N THR A 4 23.00 20.17 -13.30
CA THR A 4 22.99 19.13 -12.78
C THR A 4 23.35 19.21 -11.60
N SER A 5 24.10 19.54 -11.39
CA SER A 5 24.44 19.53 -10.29
C SER A 5 23.66 20.15 -9.57
N LYS A 6 23.21 20.90 -9.95
CA LYS A 6 22.49 21.49 -9.36
C LYS A 6 21.80 20.91 -8.64
N SER A 7 21.58 20.29 -8.78
CA SER A 7 20.77 19.74 -8.22
C SER A 7 21.15 19.25 -7.07
N ARG A 8 21.86 19.24 -6.57
CA ARG A 8 22.07 18.70 -5.61
C ARG A 8 22.62 19.25 -4.73
N PRO A 9 22.73 19.70 -4.65
CA PRO A 9 23.46 20.22 -3.91
C PRO A 9 23.15 20.57 -2.70
N MET A 10 22.76 20.97 -2.17
CA MET A 10 22.46 21.36 -1.08
C MET A 10 22.94 20.63 0.04
N GLY A 11 23.53 19.72 0.25
CA GLY A 11 24.15 19.07 1.30
C GLY A 11 23.47 19.08 2.65
N ASN A 12 23.86 19.93 3.53
CA ASN A 12 23.33 19.90 4.89
C ASN A 12 21.88 20.22 4.97
N ALA A 13 21.45 21.21 4.25
CA ALA A 13 20.04 21.56 4.25
C ALA A 13 19.23 20.40 3.73
N ASP A 14 19.77 19.70 2.77
CA ASP A 14 19.08 18.55 2.22
C ASP A 14 18.90 17.47 3.26
N LYS A 15 19.90 17.25 4.07
CA LYS A 15 19.77 16.18 5.05
C LYS A 15 18.69 16.46 6.04
N LYS A 16 18.60 17.68 6.50
CA LYS A 16 17.55 18.03 7.42
C LYS A 16 16.20 17.90 6.78
N ASN A 17 16.09 18.37 5.57
CA ASN A 17 14.83 18.27 4.86
C ASN A 17 14.47 16.83 4.63
N LEU A 18 15.45 15.98 4.38
CA LEU A 18 15.18 14.57 4.16
C LEU A 18 14.56 13.95 5.39
N GLU A 19 15.06 14.29 6.56
CA GLU A 19 14.51 13.72 7.77
C GLU A 19 13.06 14.10 7.97
N LEU A 20 12.77 15.39 7.81
CA LEU A 20 11.39 15.85 7.93
C LEU A 20 10.54 15.22 6.84
N ASN A 21 11.08 15.19 5.62
CA ASN A 21 10.35 14.63 4.51
C ASN A 21 10.10 13.14 4.66
N GLN A 22 11.01 12.46 5.34
CA GLN A 22 10.81 11.04 5.53
C GLN A 22 9.54 10.77 6.32
N GLN A 23 9.27 11.55 7.34
CA GLN A 23 8.03 11.36 8.08
C GLN A 23 6.82 11.63 7.21
N GLU A 24 6.89 12.68 6.41
CA GLU A 24 5.79 12.96 5.50
C GLU A 24 5.63 11.87 4.47
N LEU A 25 6.76 11.38 3.96
CA LEU A 25 6.71 10.30 2.98
C LEU A 25 6.14 9.03 3.57
N VAL A 26 6.48 8.74 4.82
CA VAL A 26 5.92 7.58 5.48
C VAL A 26 4.43 7.74 5.66
N GLU A 27 3.98 8.92 6.03
CA GLU A 27 2.55 9.17 6.15
C GLU A 27 1.85 8.99 4.81
N ASP A 28 2.46 9.53 3.77
CA ASP A 28 1.90 9.37 2.44
C ASP A 28 1.84 7.91 2.05
N LEU A 29 2.89 7.18 2.39
CA LEU A 29 2.93 5.76 2.08
C LEU A 29 1.84 5.01 2.82
N LYS A 30 1.63 5.33 4.09
CA LYS A 30 0.57 4.70 4.86
C LYS A 30 -0.79 4.99 4.25
N ASN A 31 -0.99 6.24 3.85
CA ASN A 31 -2.24 6.62 3.22
C ASN A 31 -2.42 5.89 1.89
N SER A 32 -1.35 5.77 1.13
CA SER A 32 -1.42 5.05 -0.14
C SER A 32 -1.74 3.59 0.07
N LEU A 33 -1.16 2.98 1.08
CA LEU A 33 -1.45 1.59 1.39
C LEU A 33 -2.91 1.42 1.77
N SER A 34 -3.41 2.31 2.61
CA SER A 34 -4.80 2.27 3.02
C SER A 34 -5.73 2.38 1.82
N THR A 35 -5.45 3.34 0.96
CA THR A 35 -6.25 3.55 -0.23
C THR A 35 -6.17 2.33 -1.14
N THR A 36 -4.97 1.77 -1.31
CA THR A 36 -4.80 0.61 -2.15
C THR A 36 -5.60 -0.57 -1.62
N ILE A 37 -5.61 -0.76 -0.30
CA ILE A 37 -6.39 -1.84 0.28
C ILE A 37 -7.87 -1.64 -0.03
N GLU A 38 -8.35 -0.42 0.16
CA GLU A 38 -9.76 -0.14 -0.08
C GLU A 38 -10.11 -0.31 -1.55
N ASP A 39 -9.30 0.27 -2.42
CA ASP A 39 -9.59 0.21 -3.85
C ASP A 39 -9.52 -1.21 -4.37
N THR A 40 -8.52 -1.96 -3.92
CA THR A 40 -8.38 -3.33 -4.38
C THR A 40 -9.54 -4.19 -3.85
N SER A 41 -9.94 -3.98 -2.60
CA SER A 41 -11.10 -4.71 -2.08
C SER A 41 -12.33 -4.42 -2.91
N GLU A 42 -12.52 -3.18 -3.29
CA GLU A 42 -13.67 -2.81 -4.10
C GLU A 42 -13.61 -3.47 -5.47
N LEU A 43 -12.43 -3.46 -6.08
CA LEU A 43 -12.26 -4.10 -7.38
C LEU A 43 -12.54 -5.60 -7.29
N LEU A 44 -12.04 -6.23 -6.25
CA LEU A 44 -12.25 -7.66 -6.09
C LEU A 44 -13.73 -7.97 -5.82
N ASN A 45 -14.39 -7.11 -5.07
CA ASN A 45 -15.83 -7.28 -4.87
C ASN A 45 -16.58 -7.14 -6.18
N ASN A 46 -16.16 -6.22 -7.03
CA ASN A 46 -16.79 -6.07 -8.34
C ASN A 46 -16.57 -7.30 -9.19
N ILE A 47 -15.39 -7.91 -9.09
CA ILE A 47 -15.12 -9.15 -9.81
C ILE A 47 -16.06 -10.23 -9.31
N ILE A 48 -16.25 -10.33 -8.00
CA ILE A 48 -17.15 -11.33 -7.44
C ILE A 48 -18.57 -11.12 -7.97
N THR A 49 -19.03 -9.88 -8.01
CA THR A 49 -20.34 -9.58 -8.55
C THR A 49 -20.44 -9.98 -10.02
N THR A 50 -19.40 -9.68 -10.78
CA THR A 50 -19.39 -10.02 -12.19
C THR A 50 -19.42 -11.53 -12.38
N ILE A 51 -18.69 -12.27 -11.53
CA ILE A 51 -18.74 -13.73 -11.59
C ILE A 51 -20.15 -14.21 -11.33
N ASP A 52 -20.80 -13.65 -10.32
CA ASP A 52 -22.19 -14.02 -10.03
C ASP A 52 -23.08 -13.81 -11.23
N GLU A 53 -22.87 -12.75 -11.97
CA GLU A 53 -23.75 -12.40 -13.06
C GLU A 53 -23.39 -13.09 -14.35
N SER A 54 -22.13 -13.48 -14.52
CA SER A 54 -21.63 -13.97 -15.79
C SER A 54 -21.48 -15.48 -15.86
N ILE A 55 -21.14 -16.11 -14.74
CA ILE A 55 -20.83 -17.53 -14.74
C ILE A 55 -22.08 -18.31 -14.42
N MET A 56 -22.51 -19.10 -15.40
CA MET A 56 -23.74 -19.86 -15.23
C MET A 56 -23.50 -21.17 -14.50
N ASP A 57 -22.34 -21.77 -14.67
CA ASP A 57 -22.04 -23.01 -13.98
C ASP A 57 -21.86 -22.73 -12.51
N GLU A 58 -22.70 -23.35 -11.70
CA GLU A 58 -22.71 -23.06 -10.28
C GLU A 58 -21.42 -23.44 -9.60
N ASN A 59 -20.84 -24.58 -9.96
CA ASN A 59 -19.60 -25.02 -9.33
C ASN A 59 -18.47 -24.06 -9.64
N ILE A 60 -18.36 -23.67 -10.89
CA ILE A 60 -17.31 -22.74 -11.29
C ILE A 60 -17.54 -21.40 -10.62
N ARG A 61 -18.79 -20.97 -10.53
CA ARG A 61 -19.08 -19.70 -9.91
C ARG A 61 -18.67 -19.70 -8.44
N ILE A 62 -19.01 -20.75 -7.73
CA ILE A 62 -18.69 -20.84 -6.31
C ILE A 62 -17.18 -20.90 -6.10
N GLU A 63 -16.50 -21.71 -6.90
CA GLU A 63 -15.06 -21.85 -6.75
C GLU A 63 -14.34 -20.56 -7.10
N SER A 64 -14.77 -19.91 -8.16
CA SER A 64 -14.14 -18.67 -8.57
C SER A 64 -14.33 -17.59 -7.52
N LYS A 65 -15.53 -17.48 -6.97
CA LYS A 65 -15.79 -16.49 -5.93
C LYS A 65 -14.95 -16.76 -4.70
N ALA A 66 -14.79 -18.03 -4.35
CA ALA A 66 -13.98 -18.39 -3.19
C ALA A 66 -12.53 -18.00 -3.40
N ILE A 67 -12.01 -18.22 -4.59
CA ILE A 67 -10.63 -17.85 -4.89
C ILE A 67 -10.45 -16.34 -4.76
N ILE A 68 -11.36 -15.57 -5.32
CA ILE A 68 -11.24 -14.11 -5.26
C ILE A 68 -11.40 -13.62 -3.83
N THR A 69 -12.29 -14.23 -3.06
CA THR A 69 -12.46 -13.85 -1.67
C THR A 69 -11.18 -14.12 -0.87
N GLU A 70 -10.55 -15.23 -1.14
CA GLU A 70 -9.30 -15.57 -0.47
C GLU A 70 -8.21 -14.59 -0.87
N LEU A 71 -8.14 -14.26 -2.14
CA LEU A 71 -7.17 -13.29 -2.62
C LEU A 71 -7.36 -11.94 -1.92
N ARG A 72 -8.61 -11.52 -1.78
CA ARG A 72 -8.88 -10.25 -1.12
C ARG A 72 -8.40 -10.27 0.32
N LYS A 73 -8.66 -11.36 1.02
CA LYS A 73 -8.23 -11.48 2.40
C LYS A 73 -6.70 -11.46 2.51
N ASP A 74 -6.05 -12.23 1.64
CA ASP A 74 -4.60 -12.29 1.67
C ASP A 74 -3.99 -10.95 1.33
N PHE A 75 -4.54 -10.28 0.35
CA PHE A 75 -4.03 -8.97 -0.06
C PHE A 75 -4.13 -7.99 1.09
N SER A 76 -5.30 -7.92 1.72
CA SER A 76 -5.49 -7.00 2.85
C SER A 76 -4.54 -7.34 4.00
N ARG A 77 -4.40 -8.61 4.30
CA ARG A 77 -3.52 -9.02 5.38
C ARG A 77 -2.08 -8.65 5.10
N THR A 78 -1.64 -8.91 3.87
CA THR A 78 -0.27 -8.62 3.50
C THR A 78 0.02 -7.13 3.57
N LEU A 79 -0.88 -6.32 3.05
CA LEU A 79 -0.66 -4.88 3.09
C LEU A 79 -0.79 -4.32 4.50
N ASN A 80 -1.67 -4.87 5.29
CA ASN A 80 -1.77 -4.45 6.69
C ASN A 80 -0.51 -4.80 7.45
N THR A 81 0.09 -5.93 7.14
CA THR A 81 1.35 -6.30 7.75
C THR A 81 2.44 -5.30 7.37
N ALA A 82 2.49 -4.93 6.10
CA ALA A 82 3.45 -3.92 5.67
C ALA A 82 3.18 -2.59 6.35
N PHE A 83 1.92 -2.23 6.47
CA PHE A 83 1.53 -1.00 7.14
C PHE A 83 2.04 -1.01 8.57
N GLY A 84 1.86 -2.13 9.27
CA GLY A 84 2.33 -2.24 10.64
C GLY A 84 3.83 -2.12 10.76
N LYS A 85 4.54 -2.74 9.83
CA LYS A 85 5.99 -2.66 9.88
C LYS A 85 6.47 -1.24 9.62
N ILE A 86 5.82 -0.54 8.71
CA ILE A 86 6.19 0.84 8.44
C ILE A 86 5.93 1.70 9.67
N SER A 87 4.80 1.49 10.31
CA SER A 87 4.48 2.23 11.53
C SER A 87 5.48 1.92 12.63
N ASP A 88 5.83 0.65 12.78
CA ASP A 88 6.80 0.26 13.79
C ASP A 88 8.15 0.89 13.54
N SER A 89 8.52 0.99 12.30
CA SER A 89 9.80 1.57 11.94
C SER A 89 9.90 3.01 12.43
N VAL A 90 8.84 3.78 12.23
CA VAL A 90 8.82 5.15 12.68
C VAL A 90 8.82 5.21 14.19
N ASP A 91 8.01 4.38 14.83
CA ASP A 91 7.93 4.36 16.28
C ASP A 91 9.26 3.95 16.90
N ASN A 92 9.90 2.97 16.31
CA ASN A 92 11.18 2.50 16.82
C ASN A 92 12.22 3.59 16.76
N ASP A 93 12.21 4.37 15.69
CA ASP A 93 13.15 5.46 15.60
C ASP A 93 12.94 6.44 16.73
N GLU A 94 11.69 6.72 17.04
CA GLU A 94 11.39 7.61 18.13
C GLU A 94 11.85 7.04 19.46
N ASP A 95 11.62 5.77 19.65
CA ASP A 95 12.00 5.12 20.90
C ASP A 95 13.47 5.20 21.14
N LYS A 96 14.24 5.11 20.09
CA LYS A 96 15.69 5.14 20.25
C LYS A 96 16.18 6.49 20.67
N GLN A 97 15.40 7.49 20.50
CA GLN A 97 15.80 8.80 20.99
C GLN A 97 15.82 8.81 22.49
#